data_4053ab650467c1703af8c26278c35a4f
#
_entry.id   4053ab650467c1703af8c26278c35a4f
#
_cell.length_a   1.000
_cell.length_b   1.000
_cell.length_c   1.000
_cell.angle_alpha   90.00
_cell.angle_beta   90.00
_cell.angle_gamma   90.00
#
_symmetry.space_group_name_H-M   'P 1'
#
loop_
_entity.id
_entity.type
_entity.pdbx_description
1 polymer ?
#
loop_
_entity_poly.entity_id
_entity_poly.type
_entity_poly.pdbx_seq_one_letter_code
_entity_poly.pdbx_strand_id
1 'polypeptide(L)'
;MDKVLEETLKELEKTQKDFWNVARQTGNFLNMLVKMNNSKNVLEIGTSNGYSGLWFLNALEYTDGYLTTIEFYEKRQSVAIENYKKCGFDGRFTALRGSACTLLEYLPEDAMFDFIFIDANKKEYIKDFELIKPHLLPHSIIAADNVNSHREKVQPFLDAIYADEDFQTEILD
;
A
#
# COMPACT_ATOMS: atom_id res chain seq x y z
N MET A 1 -4.89 8.71 -17.49
CA MET A 1 -3.92 7.61 -17.27
C MET A 1 -3.09 7.49 -18.55
N ASP A 2 -1.78 7.43 -18.40
CA ASP A 2 -0.84 7.24 -19.51
C ASP A 2 -1.06 5.87 -20.20
N LYS A 3 -0.76 5.78 -21.52
CA LYS A 3 -0.98 4.57 -22.31
C LYS A 3 -0.09 3.40 -21.84
N VAL A 4 1.17 3.67 -21.48
CA VAL A 4 2.12 2.64 -21.02
C VAL A 4 1.66 2.06 -19.69
N LEU A 5 1.19 2.92 -18.78
CA LEU A 5 0.63 2.50 -17.50
C LEU A 5 -0.61 1.61 -17.69
N GLU A 6 -1.53 2.00 -18.56
CA GLU A 6 -2.75 1.23 -18.84
C GLU A 6 -2.44 -0.15 -19.44
N GLU A 7 -1.46 -0.22 -20.37
CA GLU A 7 -1.01 -1.48 -20.96
C GLU A 7 -0.32 -2.37 -19.91
N THR A 8 0.52 -1.78 -19.05
CA THR A 8 1.21 -2.51 -17.97
C THR A 8 0.21 -3.08 -16.96
N LEU A 9 -0.77 -2.29 -16.52
CA LEU A 9 -1.83 -2.79 -15.63
C LEU A 9 -2.58 -3.97 -16.26
N LYS A 10 -2.96 -3.90 -17.53
CA LYS A 10 -3.61 -5.01 -18.25
C LYS A 10 -2.73 -6.27 -18.36
N GLU A 11 -1.43 -6.10 -18.49
CA GLU A 11 -0.50 -7.24 -18.48
C GLU A 11 -0.46 -7.92 -17.10
N LEU A 12 -0.39 -7.13 -16.02
CA LEU A 12 -0.36 -7.64 -14.65
C LEU A 12 -1.68 -8.30 -14.24
N GLU A 13 -2.80 -7.85 -14.79
CA GLU A 13 -4.13 -8.45 -14.57
C GLU A 13 -4.21 -9.90 -15.11
N LYS A 14 -3.44 -10.25 -16.13
CA LYS A 14 -3.39 -11.64 -16.65
C LYS A 14 -2.81 -12.63 -15.64
N THR A 15 -1.96 -12.16 -14.74
CA THR A 15 -1.31 -12.96 -13.69
C THR A 15 -1.83 -12.62 -12.28
N GLN A 16 -3.01 -12.00 -12.19
CA GLN A 16 -3.60 -11.54 -10.94
C GLN A 16 -3.61 -12.61 -9.84
N LYS A 17 -3.98 -13.86 -10.18
CA LYS A 17 -4.07 -14.96 -9.22
C LYS A 17 -2.70 -15.43 -8.71
N ASP A 18 -1.66 -15.32 -9.52
CA ASP A 18 -0.31 -15.78 -9.19
C ASP A 18 0.38 -14.82 -8.22
N PHE A 19 0.03 -13.54 -8.31
CA PHE A 19 0.59 -12.46 -7.50
C PHE A 19 -0.37 -11.91 -6.45
N TRP A 20 -1.61 -12.40 -6.41
CA TRP A 20 -2.69 -11.93 -5.51
C TRP A 20 -2.96 -10.43 -5.64
N ASN A 21 -2.89 -9.91 -6.86
CA ASN A 21 -3.17 -8.50 -7.11
C ASN A 21 -4.62 -8.17 -6.70
N VAL A 22 -4.80 -6.99 -6.12
CA VAL A 22 -6.15 -6.45 -5.89
C VAL A 22 -6.94 -6.35 -7.19
N ALA A 23 -8.26 -6.35 -7.11
CA ALA A 23 -9.09 -6.13 -8.28
C ALA A 23 -8.86 -4.73 -8.87
N ARG A 24 -9.09 -4.57 -10.18
CA ARG A 24 -8.94 -3.28 -10.86
C ARG A 24 -9.78 -2.17 -10.21
N GLN A 25 -11.00 -2.52 -9.79
CA GLN A 25 -11.89 -1.59 -9.10
C GLN A 25 -11.29 -1.11 -7.78
N THR A 26 -10.69 -2.02 -7.01
CA THR A 26 -10.00 -1.70 -5.76
C THR A 26 -8.79 -0.80 -6.02
N GLY A 27 -7.95 -1.12 -7.00
CA GLY A 27 -6.81 -0.27 -7.38
C GLY A 27 -7.23 1.14 -7.78
N ASN A 28 -8.29 1.26 -8.61
CA ASN A 28 -8.83 2.56 -8.98
C ASN A 28 -9.42 3.31 -7.77
N PHE A 29 -10.09 2.62 -6.86
CA PHE A 29 -10.64 3.22 -5.64
C PHE A 29 -9.52 3.76 -4.74
N LEU A 30 -8.46 2.99 -4.52
CA LEU A 30 -7.27 3.44 -3.77
C LEU A 30 -6.62 4.68 -4.42
N ASN A 31 -6.50 4.69 -5.75
CA ASN A 31 -6.02 5.85 -6.49
C ASN A 31 -6.90 7.10 -6.25
N MET A 32 -8.21 6.92 -6.23
CA MET A 32 -9.14 8.02 -5.96
C MET A 32 -8.98 8.53 -4.51
N LEU A 33 -8.87 7.65 -3.53
CA LEU A 33 -8.68 8.04 -2.12
C LEU A 33 -7.40 8.86 -1.93
N VAL A 34 -6.28 8.43 -2.50
CA VAL A 34 -5.00 9.19 -2.46
C VAL A 34 -5.17 10.59 -3.04
N LYS A 35 -5.86 10.70 -4.19
CA LYS A 35 -6.13 12.02 -4.83
C LYS A 35 -7.06 12.89 -4.01
N MET A 36 -8.15 12.33 -3.49
CA MET A 36 -9.15 13.06 -2.70
C MET A 36 -8.57 13.56 -1.37
N ASN A 37 -7.73 12.77 -0.73
CA ASN A 37 -7.02 13.15 0.49
C ASN A 37 -5.82 14.09 0.20
N ASN A 38 -5.48 14.31 -1.07
CA ASN A 38 -4.28 15.02 -1.49
C ASN A 38 -3.01 14.44 -0.84
N SER A 39 -2.97 13.13 -0.70
CA SER A 39 -1.87 12.42 -0.03
C SER A 39 -0.57 12.57 -0.79
N LYS A 40 0.52 12.76 -0.04
CA LYS A 40 1.87 12.98 -0.58
C LYS A 40 2.88 11.92 -0.14
N ASN A 41 2.63 11.27 0.98
CA ASN A 41 3.53 10.26 1.56
C ASN A 41 2.77 8.96 1.75
N VAL A 42 2.79 8.12 0.72
CA VAL A 42 2.12 6.81 0.74
C VAL A 42 3.09 5.73 1.23
N LEU A 43 2.66 4.93 2.19
CA LEU A 43 3.33 3.70 2.61
C LEU A 43 2.51 2.49 2.15
N GLU A 44 3.13 1.59 1.40
CA GLU A 44 2.54 0.31 1.00
C GLU A 44 3.28 -0.84 1.67
N ILE A 45 2.55 -1.71 2.37
CA ILE A 45 3.06 -2.93 2.98
C ILE A 45 2.54 -4.12 2.18
N GLY A 46 3.42 -4.70 1.36
CA GLY A 46 3.10 -5.76 0.40
C GLY A 46 3.11 -5.25 -1.04
N THR A 47 4.32 -5.06 -1.60
CA THR A 47 4.50 -4.58 -2.98
C THR A 47 4.07 -5.60 -4.03
N SER A 48 4.36 -6.89 -3.80
CA SER A 48 4.21 -7.97 -4.78
C SER A 48 4.86 -7.61 -6.13
N ASN A 49 4.12 -7.70 -7.25
CA ASN A 49 4.58 -7.32 -8.60
C ASN A 49 4.38 -5.82 -8.93
N GLY A 50 3.94 -5.02 -7.95
CA GLY A 50 3.76 -3.57 -8.07
C GLY A 50 2.42 -3.12 -8.63
N TYR A 51 1.42 -4.00 -8.71
CA TYR A 51 0.12 -3.65 -9.29
C TYR A 51 -0.58 -2.51 -8.52
N SER A 52 -0.73 -2.64 -7.19
CA SER A 52 -1.27 -1.57 -6.32
C SER A 52 -0.38 -0.33 -6.31
N GLY A 53 0.94 -0.53 -6.24
CA GLY A 53 1.91 0.57 -6.28
C GLY A 53 1.81 1.42 -7.55
N LEU A 54 1.49 0.83 -8.72
CA LEU A 54 1.25 1.60 -9.96
C LEU A 54 0.02 2.52 -9.83
N TRP A 55 -1.04 2.08 -9.15
CA TRP A 55 -2.20 2.91 -8.85
C TRP A 55 -1.85 4.06 -7.91
N PHE A 56 -1.02 3.80 -6.89
CA PHE A 56 -0.51 4.83 -5.99
C PHE A 56 0.37 5.82 -6.73
N LEU A 57 1.34 5.36 -7.51
CA LEU A 57 2.24 6.23 -8.27
C LEU A 57 1.49 7.12 -9.26
N ASN A 58 0.46 6.59 -9.95
CA ASN A 58 -0.40 7.41 -10.80
C ASN A 58 -1.19 8.48 -10.02
N ALA A 59 -1.56 8.20 -8.78
CA ALA A 59 -2.20 9.20 -7.93
C ALA A 59 -1.20 10.25 -7.44
N LEU A 60 -0.03 9.79 -7.02
CA LEU A 60 1.06 10.62 -6.50
C LEU A 60 1.69 11.54 -7.56
N GLU A 61 1.62 11.17 -8.83
CA GLU A 61 1.96 12.09 -9.92
C GLU A 61 1.05 13.33 -9.91
N TYR A 62 -0.24 13.15 -9.60
CA TYR A 62 -1.20 14.25 -9.49
C TYR A 62 -1.00 15.09 -8.23
N THR A 63 -0.67 14.46 -7.10
CA THR A 63 -0.50 15.13 -5.80
C THR A 63 0.92 15.64 -5.56
N ASP A 64 1.87 15.36 -6.47
CA ASP A 64 3.31 15.59 -6.32
C ASP A 64 3.90 14.91 -5.08
N GLY A 65 3.51 13.66 -4.88
CA GLY A 65 3.89 12.85 -3.73
C GLY A 65 4.90 11.74 -4.03
N TYR A 66 5.12 10.89 -3.03
CA TYR A 66 6.14 9.84 -3.01
C TYR A 66 5.61 8.53 -2.42
N LEU A 67 6.03 7.39 -2.99
CA LEU A 67 5.69 6.07 -2.53
C LEU A 67 6.86 5.41 -1.79
N THR A 68 6.64 4.97 -0.55
CA THR A 68 7.50 3.99 0.12
C THR A 68 6.77 2.65 0.10
N THR A 69 7.40 1.60 -0.44
CA THR A 69 6.79 0.28 -0.54
C THR A 69 7.70 -0.80 0.02
N ILE A 70 7.13 -1.77 0.72
CA ILE A 70 7.86 -2.83 1.42
C ILE A 70 7.49 -4.19 0.83
N GLU A 71 8.52 -5.00 0.47
CA GLU A 71 8.36 -6.37 -0.01
C GLU A 71 9.40 -7.30 0.62
N PHE A 72 8.94 -8.45 1.06
CA PHE A 72 9.82 -9.47 1.64
C PHE A 72 10.60 -10.24 0.56
N TYR A 73 9.95 -10.56 -0.57
CA TYR A 73 10.52 -11.40 -1.61
C TYR A 73 11.23 -10.58 -2.69
N GLU A 74 12.55 -10.78 -2.81
CA GLU A 74 13.41 -10.07 -3.78
C GLU A 74 12.89 -10.16 -5.22
N LYS A 75 12.48 -11.35 -5.66
CA LYS A 75 11.98 -11.55 -7.03
C LYS A 75 10.72 -10.74 -7.32
N ARG A 76 9.81 -10.63 -6.36
CA ARG A 76 8.59 -9.83 -6.50
C ARG A 76 8.93 -8.34 -6.54
N GLN A 77 9.76 -7.88 -5.62
CA GLN A 77 10.21 -6.50 -5.59
C GLN A 77 10.91 -6.07 -6.88
N SER A 78 11.80 -6.92 -7.42
CA SER A 78 12.50 -6.62 -8.70
C SER A 78 11.51 -6.41 -9.84
N VAL A 79 10.48 -7.26 -9.95
CA VAL A 79 9.41 -7.10 -10.96
C VAL A 79 8.65 -5.79 -10.76
N ALA A 80 8.32 -5.44 -9.51
CA ALA A 80 7.64 -4.17 -9.20
C ALA A 80 8.47 -2.97 -9.63
N ILE A 81 9.77 -2.95 -9.29
CA ILE A 81 10.69 -1.87 -9.66
C ILE A 81 10.78 -1.72 -11.18
N GLU A 82 10.87 -2.83 -11.92
CA GLU A 82 10.88 -2.81 -13.39
C GLU A 82 9.59 -2.21 -13.96
N ASN A 83 8.43 -2.59 -13.41
CA ASN A 83 7.14 -2.05 -13.81
C ASN A 83 7.01 -0.55 -13.52
N TYR A 84 7.47 -0.09 -12.36
CA TYR A 84 7.46 1.34 -12.00
C TYR A 84 8.33 2.16 -12.96
N LYS A 85 9.54 1.69 -13.25
CA LYS A 85 10.48 2.33 -14.20
C LYS A 85 9.92 2.35 -15.62
N LYS A 86 9.37 1.21 -16.09
CA LYS A 86 8.71 1.10 -17.39
C LYS A 86 7.59 2.15 -17.57
N CYS A 87 6.89 2.47 -16.48
CA CYS A 87 5.82 3.47 -16.47
C CYS A 87 6.31 4.91 -16.20
N GLY A 88 7.63 5.15 -16.13
CA GLY A 88 8.20 6.49 -16.00
C GLY A 88 8.22 7.05 -14.58
N PHE A 89 8.06 6.21 -13.55
CA PHE A 89 8.02 6.65 -12.15
C PHE A 89 9.40 6.65 -11.47
N ASP A 90 10.50 6.66 -12.23
CA ASP A 90 11.84 6.78 -11.64
C ASP A 90 11.94 8.00 -10.73
N GLY A 91 12.53 7.81 -9.54
CA GLY A 91 12.68 8.89 -8.54
C GLY A 91 11.40 9.24 -7.76
N ARG A 92 10.30 8.53 -7.99
CA ARG A 92 9.02 8.73 -7.29
C ARG A 92 8.71 7.67 -6.23
N PHE A 93 9.62 6.72 -6.00
CA PHE A 93 9.43 5.66 -5.02
C PHE A 93 10.72 5.21 -4.36
N THR A 94 10.58 4.66 -3.16
CA THR A 94 11.58 3.84 -2.46
C THR A 94 11.01 2.44 -2.25
N ALA A 95 11.71 1.43 -2.74
CA ALA A 95 11.36 0.04 -2.52
C ALA A 95 12.28 -0.57 -1.44
N LEU A 96 11.72 -0.81 -0.27
CA LEU A 96 12.41 -1.42 0.86
C LEU A 96 12.23 -2.94 0.83
N ARG A 97 13.32 -3.70 1.02
CA ARG A 97 13.28 -5.16 1.05
C ARG A 97 13.46 -5.70 2.45
N GLY A 98 12.53 -6.50 2.92
CA GLY A 98 12.59 -7.15 4.21
C GLY A 98 11.23 -7.42 4.83
N SER A 99 11.24 -7.91 6.07
CA SER A 99 10.04 -8.02 6.88
C SER A 99 9.49 -6.63 7.19
N ALA A 100 8.20 -6.42 6.96
CA ALA A 100 7.54 -5.14 7.25
C ALA A 100 7.73 -4.75 8.71
N CYS A 101 7.41 -5.65 9.65
CA CYS A 101 7.58 -5.38 11.08
C CYS A 101 9.01 -4.92 11.43
N THR A 102 10.04 -5.56 10.84
CA THR A 102 11.42 -5.17 11.10
C THR A 102 11.76 -3.80 10.52
N LEU A 103 11.33 -3.53 9.27
CA LEU A 103 11.62 -2.26 8.62
C LEU A 103 10.87 -1.09 9.28
N LEU A 104 9.65 -1.32 9.72
CA LEU A 104 8.84 -0.32 10.43
C LEU A 104 9.44 0.03 11.81
N GLU A 105 10.01 -0.95 12.53
CA GLU A 105 10.72 -0.70 13.80
C GLU A 105 11.93 0.25 13.66
N TYR A 106 12.52 0.32 12.45
CA TYR A 106 13.70 1.16 12.16
C TYR A 106 13.38 2.36 11.27
N LEU A 107 12.11 2.72 11.10
CA LEU A 107 11.77 3.96 10.42
C LEU A 107 12.36 5.16 11.16
N PRO A 108 12.90 6.15 10.44
CA PRO A 108 13.28 7.42 11.06
C PRO A 108 12.10 8.06 11.78
N GLU A 109 12.36 8.72 12.93
CA GLU A 109 11.31 9.36 13.73
C GLU A 109 10.54 10.45 12.94
N ASP A 110 11.16 11.06 11.95
CA ASP A 110 10.57 12.07 11.07
C ASP A 110 9.90 11.50 9.82
N ALA A 111 9.94 10.17 9.62
CA ALA A 111 9.19 9.52 8.55
C ALA A 111 7.70 9.55 8.87
N MET A 112 6.93 10.34 8.13
CA MET A 112 5.49 10.54 8.34
C MET A 112 4.70 10.22 7.08
N PHE A 113 3.55 9.56 7.24
CA PHE A 113 2.69 9.12 6.15
C PHE A 113 1.27 9.66 6.29
N ASP A 114 0.64 9.94 5.17
CA ASP A 114 -0.75 10.41 5.07
C ASP A 114 -1.67 9.41 4.37
N PHE A 115 -1.10 8.34 3.80
CA PHE A 115 -1.86 7.20 3.29
C PHE A 115 -1.07 5.91 3.50
N ILE A 116 -1.71 4.92 4.09
CA ILE A 116 -1.12 3.61 4.36
C ILE A 116 -1.97 2.53 3.69
N PHE A 117 -1.33 1.62 2.97
CA PHE A 117 -1.98 0.42 2.44
C PHE A 117 -1.34 -0.83 3.01
N ILE A 118 -2.15 -1.68 3.64
CA ILE A 118 -1.70 -2.93 4.27
C ILE A 118 -2.27 -4.11 3.49
N ASP A 119 -1.40 -4.83 2.75
CA ASP A 119 -1.75 -6.04 2.00
C ASP A 119 -0.59 -7.05 2.01
N ALA A 120 -0.16 -7.47 3.18
CA ALA A 120 0.93 -8.43 3.37
C ALA A 120 0.47 -9.66 4.19
N ASN A 121 1.28 -10.09 5.16
CA ASN A 121 0.97 -11.20 6.05
C ASN A 121 -0.16 -10.83 7.02
N LYS A 122 -1.33 -11.44 6.86
CA LYS A 122 -2.56 -11.12 7.60
C LYS A 122 -2.40 -11.27 9.14
N LYS A 123 -1.47 -12.11 9.61
CA LYS A 123 -1.19 -12.29 11.04
C LYS A 123 -0.39 -11.13 11.63
N GLU A 124 0.27 -10.34 10.79
CA GLU A 124 1.14 -9.22 11.20
C GLU A 124 0.43 -7.87 11.15
N TYR A 125 -0.81 -7.79 10.62
CA TYR A 125 -1.57 -6.55 10.50
C TYR A 125 -1.65 -5.74 11.79
N ILE A 126 -1.88 -6.40 12.92
CA ILE A 126 -1.90 -5.73 14.23
C ILE A 126 -0.54 -5.12 14.57
N LYS A 127 0.54 -5.86 14.37
CA LYS A 127 1.90 -5.35 14.64
C LYS A 127 2.29 -4.24 13.67
N ASP A 128 1.97 -4.40 12.39
CA ASP A 128 2.20 -3.36 11.38
C ASP A 128 1.45 -2.07 11.76
N PHE A 129 0.19 -2.18 12.20
CA PHE A 129 -0.61 -1.04 12.66
C PHE A 129 0.02 -0.33 13.87
N GLU A 130 0.40 -1.08 14.90
CA GLU A 130 1.05 -0.54 16.11
C GLU A 130 2.34 0.20 15.78
N LEU A 131 3.16 -0.33 14.85
CA LEU A 131 4.41 0.27 14.44
C LEU A 131 4.22 1.52 13.55
N ILE A 132 3.16 1.54 12.74
CA ILE A 132 2.86 2.69 11.86
C ILE A 132 2.21 3.83 12.63
N LYS A 133 1.42 3.55 13.67
CA LYS A 133 0.62 4.56 14.38
C LYS A 133 1.42 5.82 14.76
N PRO A 134 2.67 5.74 15.27
CA PRO A 134 3.49 6.93 15.58
C PRO A 134 3.90 7.75 14.33
N HIS A 135 3.80 7.17 13.15
CA HIS A 135 4.22 7.75 11.86
C HIS A 135 3.05 8.29 11.03
N LEU A 136 1.88 8.46 11.63
CA LEU A 136 0.70 8.97 10.95
C LEU A 136 0.60 10.49 11.03
N LEU A 137 0.38 11.12 9.88
CA LEU A 137 0.00 12.53 9.82
C LEU A 137 -1.48 12.70 10.22
N PRO A 138 -1.90 13.87 10.72
CA PRO A 138 -3.32 14.18 10.89
C PRO A 138 -4.10 13.95 9.59
N HIS A 139 -5.29 13.37 9.71
CA HIS A 139 -6.17 13.01 8.57
C HIS A 139 -5.60 11.95 7.62
N SER A 140 -4.64 11.15 8.08
CA SER A 140 -4.16 10.01 7.30
C SER A 140 -5.25 8.95 7.09
N ILE A 141 -5.15 8.24 5.97
CA ILE A 141 -6.03 7.13 5.64
C ILE A 141 -5.23 5.83 5.76
N ILE A 142 -5.80 4.85 6.47
CA ILE A 142 -5.31 3.46 6.48
C ILE A 142 -6.30 2.61 5.70
N ALA A 143 -5.86 1.99 4.62
CA ALA A 143 -6.62 0.98 3.88
C ALA A 143 -5.98 -0.40 4.10
N ALA A 144 -6.77 -1.40 4.46
CA ALA A 144 -6.31 -2.77 4.66
C ALA A 144 -7.12 -3.73 3.78
N ASP A 145 -6.43 -4.55 2.97
CA ASP A 145 -7.10 -5.51 2.10
C ASP A 145 -7.38 -6.85 2.80
N ASN A 146 -8.32 -7.63 2.26
CA ASN A 146 -8.69 -8.97 2.69
C ASN A 146 -9.25 -9.10 4.13
N VAL A 147 -9.76 -8.03 4.71
CA VAL A 147 -10.28 -8.06 6.09
C VAL A 147 -11.52 -8.96 6.25
N ASN A 148 -12.34 -9.08 5.22
CA ASN A 148 -13.49 -10.00 5.22
C ASN A 148 -13.06 -11.44 4.93
N SER A 149 -12.24 -11.68 3.90
CA SER A 149 -11.83 -13.02 3.47
C SER A 149 -10.88 -13.72 4.45
N HIS A 150 -10.17 -12.98 5.29
CA HIS A 150 -9.23 -13.50 6.28
C HIS A 150 -9.56 -13.04 7.71
N ARG A 151 -10.84 -12.86 8.01
CA ARG A 151 -11.37 -12.27 9.24
C ARG A 151 -10.69 -12.79 10.51
N GLU A 152 -10.59 -14.11 10.66
CA GLU A 152 -9.98 -14.72 11.84
C GLU A 152 -8.53 -14.30 12.08
N LYS A 153 -7.76 -14.09 11.00
CA LYS A 153 -6.33 -13.74 11.10
C LYS A 153 -6.13 -12.26 11.42
N VAL A 154 -7.02 -11.40 10.94
CA VAL A 154 -6.94 -9.95 11.11
C VAL A 154 -7.81 -9.43 12.26
N GLN A 155 -8.54 -10.30 12.97
CA GLN A 155 -9.42 -9.91 14.06
C GLN A 155 -8.71 -9.05 15.12
N PRO A 156 -7.46 -9.39 15.58
CA PRO A 156 -6.75 -8.54 16.55
C PRO A 156 -6.50 -7.11 16.03
N PHE A 157 -6.21 -6.95 14.75
CA PHE A 157 -6.07 -5.64 14.11
C PHE A 157 -7.40 -4.87 14.09
N LEU A 158 -8.49 -5.55 13.72
CA LEU A 158 -9.83 -4.94 13.69
C LEU A 158 -10.27 -4.53 15.09
N ASP A 159 -10.06 -5.37 16.09
CA ASP A 159 -10.39 -5.04 17.49
C ASP A 159 -9.61 -3.82 17.97
N ALA A 160 -8.32 -3.72 17.64
CA ALA A 160 -7.48 -2.59 18.01
C ALA A 160 -7.93 -1.29 17.34
N ILE A 161 -8.17 -1.30 16.02
CA ILE A 161 -8.52 -0.08 15.30
C ILE A 161 -9.93 0.41 15.62
N TYR A 162 -10.88 -0.50 15.91
CA TYR A 162 -12.22 -0.12 16.35
C TYR A 162 -12.28 0.40 17.80
N ALA A 163 -11.34 -0.04 18.65
CA ALA A 163 -11.23 0.45 20.04
C ALA A 163 -10.49 1.80 20.14
N ASP A 164 -9.82 2.21 19.08
CA ASP A 164 -8.99 3.41 19.06
C ASP A 164 -9.83 4.64 18.66
N GLU A 165 -10.04 5.55 19.61
CA GLU A 165 -10.87 6.76 19.43
C GLU A 165 -10.30 7.75 18.40
N ASP A 166 -9.03 7.64 18.04
CA ASP A 166 -8.40 8.47 17.01
C ASP A 166 -8.82 8.08 15.59
N PHE A 167 -9.46 6.90 15.40
CA PHE A 167 -9.85 6.38 14.09
C PHE A 167 -11.36 6.28 13.92
N GLN A 168 -11.81 6.65 12.73
CA GLN A 168 -13.12 6.30 12.22
C GLN A 168 -12.96 5.20 11.17
N THR A 169 -13.51 4.01 11.45
CA THR A 169 -13.27 2.81 10.67
C THR A 169 -14.55 2.27 10.03
N GLU A 170 -14.45 1.91 8.75
CA GLU A 170 -15.54 1.29 7.98
C GLU A 170 -15.00 0.09 7.20
N ILE A 171 -15.78 -0.98 7.12
CA ILE A 171 -15.48 -2.15 6.28
C ILE A 171 -16.33 -2.07 5.02
N LEU A 172 -15.66 -2.13 3.87
CA LEU A 172 -16.28 -2.14 2.55
C LEU A 172 -16.33 -3.58 2.01
N ASP A 173 -17.43 -3.94 1.33
CA ASP A 173 -17.63 -5.24 0.66
C ASP A 173 -17.10 -5.22 -0.77
#